data_2087e2199bbd580472d01998736ee53a
#
_entry.id   2087e2199bbd580472d01998736ee53a
#
_cell.length_a   1.000
_cell.length_b   1.000
_cell.length_c   1.000
_cell.angle_alpha   90.00
_cell.angle_beta   90.00
_cell.angle_gamma   90.00
#
_symmetry.space_group_name_H-M   'P 1'
#
loop_
_entity.id
_entity.type
_entity.pdbx_description
1 polymer ?
#
loop_
_entity_poly.entity_id
_entity_poly.type
_entity_poly.pdbx_seq_one_letter_code
_entity_poly.pdbx_strand_id
1 'polypeptide(L)'
;MFEALNRLFGKPEAPVDLSDPKLAVAALLVHLAAVDGVMQEAEREAIRVALMGHYDLEEGAVDRLIRDAAKRDAEAVDFYKFTKDLARLDLEDRIEIVRMMWAVVFADRKNHELEDNMVWRVAELIGVSGRDRTILRNQVRAQTSLVRPEQ
;
A
#
# COMPACT_ATOMS: atom_id res chain seq x y z
N MET A 1 2.56 8.85 30.88
CA MET A 1 3.33 8.09 31.89
C MET A 1 3.93 6.82 31.32
N PHE A 2 3.08 5.87 31.04
CA PHE A 2 3.57 4.60 30.52
C PHE A 2 4.29 4.75 29.20
N GLU A 3 3.86 5.68 28.40
CA GLU A 3 4.50 5.89 27.11
C GLU A 3 5.95 6.34 27.27
N ALA A 4 6.17 7.23 28.20
CA ALA A 4 7.52 7.70 28.47
C ALA A 4 8.40 6.58 29.00
N LEU A 5 7.83 5.76 29.87
CA LEU A 5 8.57 4.63 30.42
C LEU A 5 8.91 3.62 29.32
N ASN A 6 7.97 3.34 28.46
CA ASN A 6 8.20 2.40 27.39
C ASN A 6 9.33 2.86 26.48
N ARG A 7 9.37 4.15 26.18
CA ARG A 7 10.44 4.69 25.36
C ARG A 7 11.77 4.63 26.09
N LEU A 8 11.72 4.93 27.38
CA LEU A 8 12.92 4.96 28.18
C LEU A 8 13.61 3.61 28.22
N PHE A 9 12.83 2.55 28.34
CA PHE A 9 13.37 1.22 28.45
C PHE A 9 13.56 0.54 27.11
N GLY A 10 13.35 1.28 26.01
CA GLY A 10 13.51 0.70 24.71
C GLY A 10 12.52 -0.40 24.42
N LYS A 11 11.41 -0.35 25.10
CA LYS A 11 10.39 -1.36 24.92
C LYS A 11 9.85 -1.31 23.50
N PRO A 12 9.64 -2.46 22.86
CA PRO A 12 9.06 -2.44 21.53
C PRO A 12 7.73 -1.72 21.57
N GLU A 13 7.47 -1.01 20.53
CA GLU A 13 6.21 -0.30 20.42
C GLU A 13 5.06 -1.26 20.59
N ALA A 14 3.98 -0.73 21.09
CA ALA A 14 2.75 -1.50 21.14
C ALA A 14 2.48 -2.07 19.75
N PRO A 15 1.79 -3.19 19.67
CA PRO A 15 1.42 -3.73 18.39
C PRO A 15 0.81 -2.64 17.53
N VAL A 16 1.23 -2.57 16.29
CA VAL A 16 0.73 -1.55 15.40
C VAL A 16 -0.78 -1.71 15.27
N ASP A 17 -1.44 -0.59 15.39
CA ASP A 17 -2.89 -0.58 15.28
C ASP A 17 -3.28 -0.57 13.81
N LEU A 18 -3.58 -1.74 13.29
CA LEU A 18 -3.96 -1.88 11.90
C LEU A 18 -5.34 -1.30 11.61
N SER A 19 -6.04 -0.85 12.66
CA SER A 19 -7.28 -0.13 12.42
C SER A 19 -7.03 1.28 11.91
N ASP A 20 -5.77 1.78 12.02
CA ASP A 20 -5.40 3.03 11.38
C ASP A 20 -5.33 2.81 9.87
N PRO A 21 -6.21 3.43 9.09
CA PRO A 21 -6.23 3.18 7.66
C PRO A 21 -4.91 3.48 6.97
N LYS A 22 -4.18 4.49 7.43
CA LYS A 22 -2.91 4.83 6.79
C LYS A 22 -1.92 3.69 6.87
N LEU A 23 -1.82 3.08 8.05
CA LEU A 23 -0.89 1.99 8.22
C LEU A 23 -1.34 0.75 7.47
N ALA A 24 -2.64 0.48 7.47
CA ALA A 24 -3.17 -0.66 6.75
C ALA A 24 -2.91 -0.54 5.24
N VAL A 25 -3.13 0.66 4.70
CA VAL A 25 -2.88 0.88 3.28
C VAL A 25 -1.39 0.77 2.98
N ALA A 26 -0.55 1.36 3.82
CA ALA A 26 0.89 1.27 3.62
C ALA A 26 1.36 -0.18 3.68
N ALA A 27 0.86 -0.96 4.62
CA ALA A 27 1.21 -2.37 4.73
C ALA A 27 0.79 -3.14 3.48
N LEU A 28 -0.38 -2.83 2.96
CA LEU A 28 -0.87 -3.46 1.75
C LEU A 28 0.03 -3.16 0.56
N LEU A 29 0.42 -1.90 0.39
CA LEU A 29 1.26 -1.51 -0.73
C LEU A 29 2.66 -2.12 -0.62
N VAL A 30 3.22 -2.14 0.59
CA VAL A 30 4.53 -2.74 0.81
C VAL A 30 4.47 -4.25 0.52
N HIS A 31 3.42 -4.91 1.00
CA HIS A 31 3.26 -6.33 0.76
C HIS A 31 3.16 -6.62 -0.74
N LEU A 32 2.41 -5.79 -1.45
CA LEU A 32 2.27 -5.93 -2.89
C LEU A 32 3.62 -5.79 -3.60
N ALA A 33 4.38 -4.78 -3.21
CA ALA A 33 5.67 -4.52 -3.86
C ALA A 33 6.68 -5.62 -3.58
N ALA A 34 6.54 -6.33 -2.48
CA ALA A 34 7.49 -7.36 -2.08
C ALA A 34 7.02 -8.77 -2.44
N VAL A 35 5.89 -8.90 -3.11
CA VAL A 35 5.29 -10.22 -3.32
C VAL A 35 6.16 -11.12 -4.19
N ASP A 36 6.99 -10.55 -5.04
CA ASP A 36 7.90 -11.34 -5.87
C ASP A 36 9.30 -11.44 -5.27
N GLY A 37 9.47 -11.02 -4.03
CA GLY A 37 10.71 -11.21 -3.29
C GLY A 37 11.35 -9.94 -2.79
N VAL A 38 11.51 -8.93 -3.64
CA VAL A 38 12.24 -7.72 -3.27
C VAL A 38 11.52 -6.49 -3.81
N MET A 39 11.33 -5.51 -2.94
CA MET A 39 10.76 -4.23 -3.35
C MET A 39 11.80 -3.43 -4.11
N GLN A 40 11.48 -3.05 -5.34
CA GLN A 40 12.36 -2.24 -6.15
C GLN A 40 12.27 -0.78 -5.74
N GLU A 41 13.31 -0.03 -6.09
CA GLU A 41 13.34 1.40 -5.75
C GLU A 41 12.18 2.15 -6.39
N ALA A 42 11.87 1.82 -7.64
CA ALA A 42 10.77 2.47 -8.33
C ALA A 42 9.44 2.21 -7.61
N GLU A 43 9.28 1.01 -7.10
CA GLU A 43 8.06 0.66 -6.38
C GLU A 43 7.99 1.41 -5.05
N ARG A 44 9.12 1.50 -4.35
CA ARG A 44 9.17 2.23 -3.10
C ARG A 44 8.81 3.70 -3.31
N GLU A 45 9.34 4.28 -4.37
CA GLU A 45 9.03 5.68 -4.68
C GLU A 45 7.56 5.85 -5.03
N ALA A 46 6.99 4.90 -5.77
CA ALA A 46 5.56 4.95 -6.09
C ALA A 46 4.71 4.90 -4.81
N ILE A 47 5.12 4.09 -3.86
CA ILE A 47 4.42 4.01 -2.57
C ILE A 47 4.50 5.35 -1.84
N ARG A 48 5.69 5.95 -1.81
CA ARG A 48 5.86 7.25 -1.17
C ARG A 48 4.95 8.30 -1.77
N VAL A 49 4.97 8.41 -3.08
CA VAL A 49 4.17 9.41 -3.77
C VAL A 49 2.68 9.18 -3.53
N ALA A 50 2.25 7.93 -3.60
CA ALA A 50 0.84 7.61 -3.39
C ALA A 50 0.37 7.97 -1.99
N LEU A 51 1.16 7.60 -0.99
CA LEU A 51 0.77 7.86 0.40
C LEU A 51 0.83 9.34 0.74
N MET A 52 1.84 10.03 0.23
CA MET A 52 1.96 11.46 0.49
C MET A 52 0.77 12.21 -0.11
N GLY A 53 0.38 11.83 -1.32
CA GLY A 53 -0.71 12.50 -1.99
C GLY A 53 -2.07 12.19 -1.37
N HIS A 54 -2.29 10.95 -1.02
CA HIS A 54 -3.60 10.55 -0.51
C HIS A 54 -3.84 11.03 0.92
N TYR A 55 -2.79 11.00 1.75
CA TYR A 55 -2.92 11.34 3.17
C TYR A 55 -2.28 12.68 3.53
N ASP A 56 -1.74 13.39 2.54
CA ASP A 56 -1.15 14.71 2.78
C ASP A 56 -0.06 14.64 3.85
N LEU A 57 0.86 13.71 3.68
CA LEU A 57 1.95 13.50 4.64
C LEU A 57 3.24 14.15 4.17
N GLU A 58 4.05 14.57 5.14
CA GLU A 58 5.40 15.05 4.85
C GLU A 58 6.32 13.86 4.61
N GLU A 59 7.47 14.13 3.99
CA GLU A 59 8.41 13.07 3.63
C GLU A 59 8.85 12.22 4.82
N GLY A 60 9.16 12.88 5.92
CA GLY A 60 9.59 12.15 7.10
C GLY A 60 8.52 11.23 7.63
N ALA A 61 7.28 11.69 7.61
CA ALA A 61 6.17 10.89 8.11
C ALA A 61 5.92 9.68 7.21
N VAL A 62 5.99 9.88 5.89
CA VAL A 62 5.74 8.77 4.99
C VAL A 62 6.87 7.75 5.03
N ASP A 63 8.10 8.19 5.23
CA ASP A 63 9.21 7.26 5.35
C ASP A 63 9.06 6.39 6.59
N ARG A 64 8.63 6.99 7.69
CA ARG A 64 8.37 6.20 8.91
C ARG A 64 7.24 5.23 8.70
N LEU A 65 6.20 5.66 8.01
CA LEU A 65 5.04 4.82 7.74
C LEU A 65 5.43 3.60 6.91
N ILE A 66 6.24 3.81 5.88
CA ILE A 66 6.69 2.71 5.03
C ILE A 66 7.57 1.76 5.84
N ARG A 67 8.43 2.31 6.69
CA ARG A 67 9.30 1.48 7.52
C ARG A 67 8.50 0.61 8.47
N ASP A 68 7.48 1.19 9.11
CA ASP A 68 6.62 0.44 9.99
C ASP A 68 5.84 -0.63 9.24
N ALA A 69 5.37 -0.29 8.05
CA ALA A 69 4.64 -1.23 7.23
C ALA A 69 5.51 -2.40 6.79
N ALA A 70 6.76 -2.13 6.42
CA ALA A 70 7.69 -3.17 6.01
C ALA A 70 7.99 -4.11 7.17
N LYS A 71 8.09 -3.56 8.36
CA LYS A 71 8.32 -4.37 9.55
C LYS A 71 7.14 -5.30 9.79
N ARG A 72 5.94 -4.80 9.60
CA ARG A 72 4.74 -5.61 9.78
C ARG A 72 4.67 -6.73 8.76
N ASP A 73 5.02 -6.42 7.52
CA ASP A 73 5.01 -7.42 6.48
C ASP A 73 5.97 -8.56 6.81
N ALA A 74 7.14 -8.21 7.33
CA ALA A 74 8.13 -9.20 7.70
C ALA A 74 7.66 -10.08 8.86
N GLU A 75 6.72 -9.60 9.66
CA GLU A 75 6.20 -10.35 10.80
C GLU A 75 4.98 -11.20 10.45
N ALA A 76 4.71 -11.36 9.17
CA ALA A 76 3.63 -12.22 8.69
C ALA A 76 2.27 -11.77 9.22
N VAL A 77 1.96 -10.52 8.97
CA VAL A 77 0.67 -9.95 9.38
C VAL A 77 -0.46 -10.72 8.71
N ASP A 78 -1.54 -10.89 9.44
CA ASP A 78 -2.73 -11.51 8.89
C ASP A 78 -3.34 -10.62 7.83
N PHE A 79 -3.06 -10.95 6.59
CA PHE A 79 -3.48 -10.19 5.43
C PHE A 79 -5.00 -10.04 5.37
N TYR A 80 -5.69 -11.11 5.70
CA TYR A 80 -7.13 -11.13 5.67
C TYR A 80 -7.75 -10.14 6.65
N LYS A 81 -7.12 -10.01 7.79
CA LYS A 81 -7.64 -9.16 8.84
C LYS A 81 -7.64 -7.70 8.45
N PHE A 82 -6.53 -7.22 7.90
CA PHE A 82 -6.53 -5.79 7.58
C PHE A 82 -7.28 -5.47 6.29
N THR A 83 -7.42 -6.40 5.36
CA THR A 83 -8.29 -6.14 4.23
C THR A 83 -9.74 -6.03 4.67
N LYS A 84 -10.12 -6.77 5.71
CA LYS A 84 -11.45 -6.67 6.26
C LYS A 84 -11.71 -5.26 6.81
N ASP A 85 -10.71 -4.70 7.48
CA ASP A 85 -10.84 -3.35 7.99
C ASP A 85 -10.94 -2.33 6.85
N LEU A 86 -10.16 -2.52 5.80
CA LEU A 86 -10.21 -1.62 4.65
C LEU A 86 -11.55 -1.68 3.94
N ALA A 87 -12.23 -2.82 3.99
CA ALA A 87 -13.52 -2.96 3.34
C ALA A 87 -14.60 -2.08 3.98
N ARG A 88 -14.32 -1.57 5.16
CA ARG A 88 -15.27 -0.69 5.86
C ARG A 88 -15.15 0.77 5.46
N LEU A 89 -14.13 1.11 4.71
CA LEU A 89 -13.95 2.48 4.26
C LEU A 89 -15.02 2.83 3.22
N ASP A 90 -15.18 4.13 3.00
CA ASP A 90 -16.08 4.60 1.95
C ASP A 90 -15.62 4.07 0.60
N LEU A 91 -16.56 3.96 -0.32
CA LEU A 91 -16.26 3.44 -1.66
C LEU A 91 -15.15 4.25 -2.33
N GLU A 92 -15.18 5.57 -2.18
CA GLU A 92 -14.13 6.40 -2.78
C GLU A 92 -12.75 6.04 -2.26
N ASP A 93 -12.65 5.81 -0.96
CA ASP A 93 -11.36 5.45 -0.37
C ASP A 93 -10.90 4.07 -0.85
N ARG A 94 -11.84 3.14 -0.97
CA ARG A 94 -11.50 1.79 -1.45
C ARG A 94 -11.04 1.84 -2.90
N ILE A 95 -11.68 2.67 -3.70
CA ILE A 95 -11.26 2.84 -5.09
C ILE A 95 -9.86 3.43 -5.15
N GLU A 96 -9.59 4.42 -4.30
CA GLU A 96 -8.25 5.02 -4.27
C GLU A 96 -7.18 4.00 -3.86
N ILE A 97 -7.51 3.10 -2.96
CA ILE A 97 -6.57 2.06 -2.58
C ILE A 97 -6.20 1.19 -3.78
N VAL A 98 -7.19 0.80 -4.57
CA VAL A 98 -6.92 0.00 -5.76
C VAL A 98 -6.10 0.81 -6.76
N ARG A 99 -6.39 2.10 -6.91
CA ARG A 99 -5.61 2.98 -7.78
C ARG A 99 -4.15 3.02 -7.35
N MET A 100 -3.92 3.16 -6.05
CA MET A 100 -2.56 3.18 -5.53
C MET A 100 -1.83 1.85 -5.78
N MET A 101 -2.55 0.76 -5.64
CA MET A 101 -1.95 -0.55 -5.93
C MET A 101 -1.51 -0.64 -7.38
N TRP A 102 -2.35 -0.21 -8.30
CA TRP A 102 -1.96 -0.23 -9.72
C TRP A 102 -0.77 0.67 -9.98
N ALA A 103 -0.69 1.82 -9.29
CA ALA A 103 0.46 2.71 -9.46
C ALA A 103 1.76 2.01 -9.07
N VAL A 104 1.72 1.20 -8.00
CA VAL A 104 2.89 0.46 -7.59
C VAL A 104 3.24 -0.63 -8.61
N VAL A 105 2.21 -1.33 -9.10
CA VAL A 105 2.44 -2.41 -10.07
C VAL A 105 3.11 -1.87 -11.33
N PHE A 106 2.67 -0.70 -11.81
CA PHE A 106 3.21 -0.17 -13.06
C PHE A 106 4.45 0.68 -12.88
N ALA A 107 4.99 0.74 -11.66
CA ALA A 107 6.11 1.64 -11.39
C ALA A 107 7.39 1.23 -12.12
N ASP A 108 7.64 -0.06 -12.31
CA ASP A 108 8.92 -0.49 -12.88
C ASP A 108 8.80 -1.12 -14.27
N ARG A 109 7.61 -1.13 -14.85
CA ARG A 109 7.39 -1.55 -16.23
C ARG A 109 7.61 -3.03 -16.53
N LYS A 110 7.85 -3.83 -15.51
CA LYS A 110 7.98 -5.27 -15.72
C LYS A 110 6.61 -5.91 -15.70
N ASN A 111 6.55 -7.13 -16.20
CA ASN A 111 5.31 -7.91 -16.13
C ASN A 111 5.25 -8.59 -14.78
N HIS A 112 4.29 -8.21 -13.98
CA HIS A 112 4.19 -8.69 -12.60
C HIS A 112 2.89 -9.46 -12.39
N GLU A 113 2.89 -10.70 -12.84
CA GLU A 113 1.69 -11.54 -12.70
C GLU A 113 1.27 -11.70 -11.25
N LEU A 114 2.25 -11.90 -10.36
CA LEU A 114 1.94 -12.08 -8.95
C LEU A 114 1.30 -10.83 -8.37
N GLU A 115 1.81 -9.67 -8.76
CA GLU A 115 1.25 -8.41 -8.28
C GLU A 115 -0.14 -8.18 -8.86
N ASP A 116 -0.32 -8.46 -10.14
CA ASP A 116 -1.64 -8.35 -10.75
C ASP A 116 -2.67 -9.19 -10.01
N ASN A 117 -2.32 -10.43 -9.74
CA ASN A 117 -3.21 -11.35 -9.03
C ASN A 117 -3.55 -10.82 -7.65
N MET A 118 -2.57 -10.22 -6.99
CA MET A 118 -2.81 -9.69 -5.67
C MET A 118 -3.78 -8.51 -5.71
N VAL A 119 -3.64 -7.63 -6.69
CA VAL A 119 -4.57 -6.51 -6.82
C VAL A 119 -5.99 -7.03 -7.03
N TRP A 120 -6.15 -8.03 -7.89
CA TRP A 120 -7.46 -8.63 -8.10
C TRP A 120 -8.05 -9.18 -6.82
N ARG A 121 -7.23 -9.91 -6.06
CA ARG A 121 -7.70 -10.51 -4.81
C ARG A 121 -8.08 -9.45 -3.78
N VAL A 122 -7.26 -8.43 -3.62
CA VAL A 122 -7.55 -7.38 -2.65
C VAL A 122 -8.81 -6.61 -3.06
N ALA A 123 -8.91 -6.26 -4.34
CA ALA A 123 -10.09 -5.54 -4.81
C ALA A 123 -11.36 -6.34 -4.51
N GLU A 124 -11.29 -7.64 -4.71
CA GLU A 124 -12.41 -8.50 -4.39
C GLU A 124 -12.75 -8.45 -2.90
N LEU A 125 -11.73 -8.54 -2.06
CA LEU A 125 -11.93 -8.58 -0.61
C LEU A 125 -12.44 -7.26 -0.06
N ILE A 126 -12.04 -6.14 -0.64
CA ILE A 126 -12.50 -4.84 -0.13
C ILE A 126 -13.71 -4.31 -0.89
N GLY A 127 -14.25 -5.10 -1.81
CA GLY A 127 -15.53 -4.78 -2.42
C GLY A 127 -15.47 -3.79 -3.57
N VAL A 128 -14.37 -3.75 -4.31
CA VAL A 128 -14.28 -2.95 -5.53
C VAL A 128 -14.61 -3.87 -6.69
N SER A 129 -15.61 -3.48 -7.49
CA SER A 129 -16.12 -4.35 -8.55
C SER A 129 -15.08 -4.64 -9.61
N GLY A 130 -15.27 -5.76 -10.34
CA GLY A 130 -14.38 -6.09 -11.43
C GLY A 130 -14.32 -5.01 -12.50
N ARG A 131 -15.46 -4.39 -12.76
CA ARG A 131 -15.50 -3.31 -13.73
C ARG A 131 -14.67 -2.13 -13.27
N ASP A 132 -14.83 -1.72 -12.02
CA ASP A 132 -14.11 -0.56 -11.50
C ASP A 132 -12.61 -0.81 -11.47
N ARG A 133 -12.18 -2.00 -11.05
CA ARG A 133 -10.75 -2.26 -10.99
C ARG A 133 -10.12 -2.32 -12.38
N THR A 134 -10.87 -2.76 -13.37
CA THR A 134 -10.35 -2.77 -14.73
C THR A 134 -10.22 -1.36 -15.27
N ILE A 135 -11.21 -0.52 -15.02
CA ILE A 135 -11.16 0.87 -15.43
C ILE A 135 -9.96 1.57 -14.77
N LEU A 136 -9.78 1.34 -13.48
CA LEU A 136 -8.66 1.94 -12.76
C LEU A 136 -7.32 1.47 -13.31
N ARG A 137 -7.22 0.19 -13.61
CA ARG A 137 -6.01 -0.36 -14.19
C ARG A 137 -5.64 0.35 -15.47
N ASN A 138 -6.62 0.52 -16.34
CA ASN A 138 -6.38 1.17 -17.62
C ASN A 138 -6.03 2.64 -17.46
N GLN A 139 -6.68 3.32 -16.52
CA GLN A 139 -6.37 4.72 -16.26
C GLN A 139 -4.96 4.92 -15.74
N VAL A 140 -4.55 4.11 -14.76
CA VAL A 140 -3.22 4.24 -14.18
C VAL A 140 -2.16 3.89 -15.21
N ARG A 141 -2.41 2.86 -15.99
CA ARG A 141 -1.48 2.45 -17.03
C ARG A 141 -1.28 3.57 -18.03
N ALA A 142 -2.35 4.23 -18.44
CA ALA A 142 -2.26 5.34 -19.39
C ALA A 142 -1.49 6.52 -18.79
N GLN A 143 -1.74 6.83 -17.53
CA GLN A 143 -1.03 7.92 -16.86
C GLN A 143 0.45 7.62 -16.74
N THR A 144 0.80 6.39 -16.45
CA THR A 144 2.20 6.00 -16.34
C THR A 144 2.91 6.15 -17.68
N SER A 145 2.24 5.77 -18.75
CA SER A 145 2.81 5.92 -20.09
C SER A 145 3.03 7.37 -20.46
N LEU A 146 2.10 8.24 -20.06
CA LEU A 146 2.22 9.66 -20.36
C LEU A 146 3.33 10.31 -19.56
N VAL A 147 3.45 9.98 -18.30
CA VAL A 147 4.46 10.56 -17.42
C VAL A 147 5.85 10.06 -17.80
N ARG A 148 5.93 8.86 -18.31
CA ARG A 148 7.20 8.25 -18.70
C ARG A 148 7.20 7.99 -20.18
N PRO A 149 7.64 8.96 -20.95
CA PRO A 149 7.68 8.77 -22.41
C PRO A 149 8.55 7.58 -22.76
N GLU A 150 8.25 6.96 -23.86
CA GLU A 150 8.95 5.80 -24.31
C GLU A 150 10.40 6.11 -24.59
N GLN A 151 11.28 5.30 -24.12
CA GLN A 151 12.72 5.52 -24.30
C GLN A 151 13.23 4.90 -25.58
#